data_f93da51a29fce7285b3351b32938e504
#
_entry.id   f93da51a29fce7285b3351b32938e504
#
_cell.length_a   1.000
_cell.length_b   1.000
_cell.length_c   1.000
_cell.angle_alpha   90.00
_cell.angle_beta   90.00
_cell.angle_gamma   90.00
#
_symmetry.space_group_name_H-M   'P 1'
#
loop_
_entity.id
_entity.type
_entity.pdbx_description
1 polymer ?
#
loop_
_entity_poly.entity_id
_entity_poly.type
_entity_poly.pdbx_seq_one_letter_code
_entity_poly.pdbx_strand_id
1 'polypeptide(L)'
;MEDRKVLLSVKDLIVKFHVRGRVLTAIRGVSLDIYENESIAIVGESGSGKSVFTKTFAGMLDSNGFIDNGKIIFSDEELSDTVVKLNDNAKKVIAENKKKLDEYSKLEFGADTYKAMLELESEKRRRADLSKEEAEVYEKELLELKHERTNTFNLKQTYDPSKEKDKIKEAGKKISELDTKIKAFEKEHEQKVKERANSLAHDTAYNQEFDRKMAELKAKHAKEVSEAISAETEARNEILAKEVYLSVGRFGFRKRMKQNNALLDALKEAMQLGVDLNDEEQRNAVFDKVTFRVKYLDENSERLHGTCILNLANIKDGRDWSQIRGTKIATVFQDPMTSLNPIITIGKQITSVIMKHQDCTENEARLRALDLMDKVGIPNPEARFDDYPFQYSGGMRQRIVIAIALSCQPKILICDEPTTALDVTIQAQILKLLKDLQKEFNYTIVFITHDLGVVANIADRVAVLYAGQIVEVGTVEEVFYDPRHPYTWALLSSLPQLAERNTTLYSITGTPPSLYNSIVGDAFAPRNPYCMKIDTLEEPPMFKVTDTHYAKTWLLHPDAPKVEKPEGIQNIHEKLVKAFNI
;
A
#
# COMPACT_ATOMS: atom_id res chain seq x y z
N MET A 1 9.64 -12.58 20.98
CA MET A 1 8.87 -11.56 20.22
C MET A 1 7.40 -11.94 20.01
N GLU A 2 6.91 -12.97 20.64
CA GLU A 2 5.56 -13.54 20.41
C GLU A 2 4.37 -12.68 20.89
N ASP A 3 4.59 -11.55 21.57
CA ASP A 3 3.51 -10.77 22.21
C ASP A 3 3.44 -9.29 21.78
N ARG A 4 4.09 -8.91 20.66
CA ARG A 4 3.99 -7.52 20.18
C ARG A 4 2.72 -7.32 19.37
N LYS A 5 1.87 -6.40 19.79
CA LYS A 5 0.64 -6.04 19.07
C LYS A 5 0.98 -5.37 17.73
N VAL A 6 0.40 -5.88 16.64
CA VAL A 6 0.51 -5.26 15.32
C VAL A 6 -0.34 -3.99 15.29
N LEU A 7 0.31 -2.84 15.07
CA LEU A 7 -0.36 -1.54 14.96
C LEU A 7 -0.81 -1.25 13.53
N LEU A 8 0.04 -1.56 12.54
CA LEU A 8 -0.28 -1.40 11.12
C LEU A 8 0.17 -2.64 10.35
N SER A 9 -0.76 -3.31 9.67
CA SER A 9 -0.47 -4.46 8.80
C SER A 9 -0.72 -4.11 7.35
N VAL A 10 0.33 -4.15 6.54
CA VAL A 10 0.27 -3.97 5.08
C VAL A 10 0.39 -5.35 4.45
N LYS A 11 -0.52 -5.71 3.53
CA LYS A 11 -0.52 -6.99 2.82
C LYS A 11 -0.70 -6.79 1.32
N ASP A 12 0.22 -7.33 0.53
CA ASP A 12 0.22 -7.38 -0.94
C ASP A 12 -0.07 -6.03 -1.61
N LEU A 13 0.49 -4.97 -1.03
CA LEU A 13 0.24 -3.60 -1.46
C LEU A 13 0.86 -3.32 -2.83
N ILE A 14 0.02 -2.92 -3.78
CA ILE A 14 0.43 -2.45 -5.11
C ILE A 14 -0.05 -1.02 -5.28
N VAL A 15 0.89 -0.11 -5.56
CA VAL A 15 0.59 1.32 -5.80
C VAL A 15 1.05 1.70 -7.19
N LYS A 16 0.15 2.31 -7.95
CA LYS A 16 0.38 2.75 -9.33
C LYS A 16 0.14 4.25 -9.50
N PHE A 17 0.78 4.83 -10.50
CA PHE A 17 0.63 6.23 -10.87
C PHE A 17 0.33 6.39 -12.35
N HIS A 18 -0.60 7.26 -12.68
CA HIS A 18 -0.82 7.71 -14.05
C HIS A 18 0.17 8.83 -14.40
N VAL A 19 1.12 8.55 -15.28
CA VAL A 19 2.15 9.51 -15.69
C VAL A 19 2.18 9.62 -17.21
N ARG A 20 1.78 10.76 -17.76
CA ARG A 20 1.79 11.05 -19.21
C ARG A 20 1.17 9.94 -20.08
N GLY A 21 0.01 9.42 -19.67
CA GLY A 21 -0.72 8.38 -20.41
C GLY A 21 -0.17 6.96 -20.24
N ARG A 22 0.80 6.75 -19.34
CA ARG A 22 1.34 5.44 -18.95
C ARG A 22 1.07 5.18 -17.48
N VAL A 23 1.10 3.92 -17.10
CA VAL A 23 0.98 3.49 -15.70
C VAL A 23 2.37 3.10 -15.19
N LEU A 24 2.80 3.74 -14.11
CA LEU A 24 4.01 3.42 -13.36
C LEU A 24 3.62 2.60 -12.15
N THR A 25 4.23 1.44 -11.92
CA THR A 25 4.03 0.64 -10.71
C THR A 25 5.12 0.95 -9.70
N ALA A 26 4.82 1.83 -8.74
CA ALA A 26 5.80 2.30 -7.77
C ALA A 26 6.01 1.35 -6.58
N ILE A 27 4.96 0.63 -6.17
CA ILE A 27 5.00 -0.41 -5.13
C ILE A 27 4.44 -1.70 -5.73
N ARG A 28 5.12 -2.82 -5.51
CA ARG A 28 4.94 -4.10 -6.20
C ARG A 28 4.76 -5.25 -5.21
N GLY A 29 3.57 -5.38 -4.60
CA GLY A 29 3.26 -6.49 -3.69
C GLY A 29 4.04 -6.44 -2.37
N VAL A 30 4.05 -5.28 -1.71
CA VAL A 30 4.72 -5.12 -0.41
C VAL A 30 3.82 -5.60 0.71
N SER A 31 4.38 -6.48 1.56
CA SER A 31 3.77 -6.93 2.82
C SER A 31 4.72 -6.61 3.99
N LEU A 32 4.20 -5.95 5.03
CA LEU A 32 4.97 -5.54 6.20
C LEU A 32 4.05 -5.28 7.39
N ASP A 33 4.36 -5.90 8.53
CA ASP A 33 3.73 -5.59 9.80
C ASP A 33 4.60 -4.60 10.59
N ILE A 34 3.96 -3.57 11.13
CA ILE A 34 4.56 -2.55 12.00
C ILE A 34 3.93 -2.71 13.38
N TYR A 35 4.76 -2.90 14.40
CA TYR A 35 4.32 -3.17 15.76
C TYR A 35 4.20 -1.91 16.62
N GLU A 36 3.41 -1.98 17.69
CA GLU A 36 3.34 -0.89 18.67
C GLU A 36 4.70 -0.66 19.34
N ASN A 37 5.05 0.61 19.51
CA ASN A 37 6.26 1.07 20.23
C ASN A 37 7.59 0.61 19.61
N GLU A 38 7.62 0.24 18.32
CA GLU A 38 8.87 -0.07 17.63
C GLU A 38 9.40 1.13 16.82
N SER A 39 10.70 1.10 16.55
CA SER A 39 11.32 1.89 15.49
C SER A 39 11.66 0.98 14.33
N ILE A 40 10.98 1.14 13.19
CA ILE A 40 11.31 0.42 11.96
C ILE A 40 11.93 1.35 10.94
N ALA A 41 13.08 0.97 10.37
CA ALA A 41 13.71 1.70 9.29
C ALA A 41 13.38 1.09 7.92
N ILE A 42 13.02 1.95 6.96
CA ILE A 42 12.84 1.58 5.55
C ILE A 42 14.02 2.17 4.79
N VAL A 43 14.89 1.29 4.27
CA VAL A 43 16.14 1.68 3.61
C VAL A 43 16.15 1.26 2.13
N GLY A 44 16.97 1.92 1.33
CA GLY A 44 17.15 1.60 -0.09
C GLY A 44 17.61 2.80 -0.90
N GLU A 45 17.98 2.60 -2.17
CA GLU A 45 18.41 3.67 -3.08
C GLU A 45 17.30 4.70 -3.32
N SER A 46 17.70 5.90 -3.79
CA SER A 46 16.74 6.92 -4.25
C SER A 46 15.86 6.34 -5.37
N GLY A 47 14.56 6.62 -5.32
CA GLY A 47 13.60 6.09 -6.28
C GLY A 47 13.15 4.64 -6.04
N SER A 48 13.59 3.95 -4.97
CA SER A 48 13.15 2.58 -4.66
C SER A 48 11.69 2.47 -4.20
N GLY A 49 11.00 3.59 -3.91
CA GLY A 49 9.58 3.62 -3.51
C GLY A 49 9.33 3.91 -2.02
N LYS A 50 10.37 4.17 -1.20
CA LYS A 50 10.26 4.37 0.26
C LYS A 50 9.20 5.39 0.67
N SER A 51 9.33 6.63 0.16
CA SER A 51 8.37 7.70 0.47
C SER A 51 6.98 7.45 -0.11
N VAL A 52 6.87 6.74 -1.25
CA VAL A 52 5.56 6.33 -1.80
C VAL A 52 4.88 5.35 -0.87
N PHE A 53 5.62 4.36 -0.37
CA PHE A 53 5.09 3.36 0.55
C PHE A 53 4.52 4.01 1.82
N THR A 54 5.27 4.89 2.48
CA THR A 54 4.80 5.57 3.69
C THR A 54 3.71 6.59 3.43
N LYS A 55 3.77 7.35 2.33
CA LYS A 55 2.69 8.26 1.91
C LYS A 55 1.37 7.52 1.67
N THR A 56 1.42 6.24 1.28
CA THR A 56 0.20 5.45 1.01
C THR A 56 -0.61 5.27 2.30
N PHE A 57 -0.01 4.83 3.38
CA PHE A 57 -0.75 4.65 4.64
C PHE A 57 -0.89 5.94 5.46
N ALA A 58 -0.15 6.99 5.14
CA ALA A 58 -0.39 8.33 5.65
C ALA A 58 -1.50 9.09 4.91
N GLY A 59 -2.08 8.52 3.86
CA GLY A 59 -3.11 9.15 3.02
C GLY A 59 -2.63 10.36 2.24
N MET A 60 -1.34 10.39 1.87
CA MET A 60 -0.69 11.50 1.19
C MET A 60 -0.19 11.13 -0.21
N LEU A 61 -0.84 10.17 -0.86
CA LEU A 61 -0.56 9.91 -2.27
C LEU A 61 -0.94 11.10 -3.14
N ASP A 62 -0.13 11.39 -4.14
CA ASP A 62 -0.43 12.40 -5.13
C ASP A 62 -1.72 12.05 -5.90
N SER A 63 -2.39 13.04 -6.47
CA SER A 63 -3.69 12.88 -7.13
C SER A 63 -3.71 11.93 -8.33
N ASN A 64 -2.55 11.66 -8.93
CA ASN A 64 -2.37 10.70 -10.02
C ASN A 64 -1.97 9.30 -9.53
N GLY A 65 -1.80 9.11 -8.21
CA GLY A 65 -1.49 7.83 -7.57
C GLY A 65 -2.74 7.13 -7.06
N PHE A 66 -2.76 5.80 -7.14
CA PHE A 66 -3.84 4.97 -6.62
C PHE A 66 -3.33 3.62 -6.12
N ILE A 67 -4.05 3.05 -5.17
CA ILE A 67 -3.83 1.69 -4.70
C ILE A 67 -4.56 0.75 -5.66
N ASP A 68 -3.82 -0.13 -6.31
CA ASP A 68 -4.34 -1.10 -7.28
C ASP A 68 -4.75 -2.41 -6.60
N ASN A 69 -3.96 -2.85 -5.60
CA ASN A 69 -4.22 -4.04 -4.80
C ASN A 69 -3.65 -3.88 -3.39
N GLY A 70 -4.11 -4.72 -2.48
CA GLY A 70 -3.60 -4.85 -1.12
C GLY A 70 -4.49 -4.26 -0.05
N LYS A 71 -4.12 -4.57 1.19
CA LYS A 71 -4.81 -4.13 2.41
C LYS A 71 -3.83 -3.37 3.31
N ILE A 72 -4.32 -2.35 3.99
CA ILE A 72 -3.57 -1.58 5.01
C ILE A 72 -4.45 -1.52 6.26
N ILE A 73 -4.28 -2.48 7.15
CA ILE A 73 -5.10 -2.60 8.37
C ILE A 73 -4.43 -1.82 9.48
N PHE A 74 -5.12 -0.83 10.02
CA PHE A 74 -4.67 -0.02 11.14
C PHE A 74 -5.44 -0.38 12.41
N SER A 75 -4.72 -0.84 13.43
CA SER A 75 -5.28 -1.28 14.71
C SER A 75 -5.26 -0.12 15.71
N ASP A 76 -6.38 0.62 15.80
CA ASP A 76 -6.55 1.72 16.74
C ASP A 76 -7.88 1.52 17.49
N GLU A 77 -7.82 1.30 18.80
CA GLU A 77 -9.00 0.98 19.61
C GLU A 77 -10.02 2.13 19.61
N GLU A 78 -9.57 3.37 19.71
CA GLU A 78 -10.44 4.55 19.74
C GLU A 78 -11.18 4.77 18.41
N LEU A 79 -10.48 4.62 17.28
CA LEU A 79 -11.10 4.74 15.95
C LEU A 79 -11.92 3.51 15.59
N SER A 80 -11.59 2.36 16.14
CA SER A 80 -12.31 1.10 15.89
C SER A 80 -13.59 1.03 16.69
N ASP A 81 -13.66 1.66 17.86
CA ASP A 81 -14.86 1.65 18.70
C ASP A 81 -16.00 2.41 18.04
N THR A 82 -17.11 1.72 17.83
CA THR A 82 -18.27 2.28 17.13
C THR A 82 -19.55 2.06 17.95
N VAL A 83 -20.12 3.14 18.43
CA VAL A 83 -21.39 3.11 19.16
C VAL A 83 -22.45 3.90 18.39
N VAL A 84 -23.58 3.24 18.12
CA VAL A 84 -24.72 3.85 17.40
C VAL A 84 -25.97 3.79 18.28
N LYS A 85 -26.75 4.90 18.32
CA LYS A 85 -28.01 4.93 19.06
C LYS A 85 -29.04 3.98 18.46
N LEU A 86 -29.65 3.16 19.30
CA LEU A 86 -30.67 2.18 18.94
C LEU A 86 -32.08 2.75 19.23
N ASN A 87 -32.52 3.68 18.38
CA ASN A 87 -33.89 4.24 18.42
C ASN A 87 -34.86 3.38 17.59
N ASP A 88 -36.15 3.68 17.64
CA ASP A 88 -37.20 2.90 16.96
C ASP A 88 -37.00 2.85 15.44
N ASN A 89 -36.45 3.92 14.83
CA ASN A 89 -36.12 3.92 13.42
C ASN A 89 -34.94 2.99 13.10
N ALA A 90 -33.93 2.95 13.97
CA ALA A 90 -32.81 2.02 13.85
C ALA A 90 -33.30 0.56 13.91
N LYS A 91 -34.15 0.24 14.89
CA LYS A 91 -34.75 -1.11 15.05
C LYS A 91 -35.54 -1.51 13.80
N LYS A 92 -36.31 -0.60 13.20
CA LYS A 92 -37.04 -0.85 11.94
C LYS A 92 -36.09 -1.17 10.78
N VAL A 93 -35.04 -0.36 10.59
CA VAL A 93 -34.06 -0.57 9.51
C VAL A 93 -33.34 -1.90 9.69
N ILE A 94 -32.92 -2.24 10.91
CA ILE A 94 -32.26 -3.53 11.21
C ILE A 94 -33.21 -4.71 10.90
N ALA A 95 -34.48 -4.61 11.31
CA ALA A 95 -35.48 -5.64 11.02
C ALA A 95 -35.74 -5.79 9.50
N GLU A 96 -35.80 -4.68 8.76
CA GLU A 96 -35.93 -4.69 7.30
C GLU A 96 -34.70 -5.32 6.63
N ASN A 97 -33.49 -4.97 7.11
CA ASN A 97 -32.25 -5.57 6.62
C ASN A 97 -32.23 -7.09 6.88
N LYS A 98 -32.61 -7.52 8.11
CA LYS A 98 -32.69 -8.96 8.45
C LYS A 98 -33.63 -9.69 7.49
N LYS A 99 -34.85 -9.16 7.27
CA LYS A 99 -35.82 -9.76 6.36
C LYS A 99 -35.26 -9.94 4.94
N LYS A 100 -34.56 -8.93 4.42
CA LYS A 100 -33.90 -9.02 3.09
C LYS A 100 -32.79 -10.05 3.08
N LEU A 101 -31.95 -10.10 4.13
CA LEU A 101 -30.88 -11.08 4.25
C LEU A 101 -31.43 -12.51 4.34
N ASP A 102 -32.54 -12.74 5.04
CA ASP A 102 -33.21 -14.05 5.10
C ASP A 102 -33.71 -14.47 3.70
N GLU A 103 -34.23 -13.53 2.91
CA GLU A 103 -34.61 -13.80 1.52
C GLU A 103 -33.39 -14.07 0.63
N TYR A 104 -32.30 -13.33 0.79
CA TYR A 104 -31.07 -13.50 -0.01
C TYR A 104 -30.31 -14.78 0.34
N SER A 105 -30.34 -15.23 1.61
CA SER A 105 -29.69 -16.48 2.03
C SER A 105 -30.23 -17.72 1.33
N LYS A 106 -31.45 -17.68 0.81
CA LYS A 106 -31.98 -18.76 -0.04
C LYS A 106 -31.17 -18.94 -1.33
N LEU A 107 -30.51 -17.87 -1.80
CA LEU A 107 -29.67 -17.91 -3.00
C LEU A 107 -28.40 -18.76 -2.78
N GLU A 108 -27.97 -18.94 -1.53
CA GLU A 108 -26.81 -19.78 -1.18
C GLU A 108 -27.03 -21.24 -1.59
N PHE A 109 -28.27 -21.75 -1.48
CA PHE A 109 -28.61 -23.13 -1.89
C PHE A 109 -28.43 -23.34 -3.40
N GLY A 110 -28.64 -22.30 -4.20
CA GLY A 110 -28.48 -22.35 -5.65
C GLY A 110 -27.12 -21.86 -6.16
N ALA A 111 -26.15 -21.60 -5.29
CA ALA A 111 -24.89 -20.95 -5.65
C ALA A 111 -24.09 -21.72 -6.72
N ASP A 112 -23.99 -23.04 -6.60
CA ASP A 112 -23.26 -23.86 -7.57
C ASP A 112 -23.94 -23.87 -8.91
N THR A 113 -25.29 -23.94 -8.93
CA THR A 113 -26.08 -23.86 -10.16
C THR A 113 -25.97 -22.47 -10.80
N TYR A 114 -25.92 -21.42 -9.99
CA TYR A 114 -25.69 -20.05 -10.47
C TYR A 114 -24.28 -19.87 -11.07
N LYS A 115 -23.24 -20.43 -10.44
CA LYS A 115 -21.88 -20.46 -11.00
C LYS A 115 -21.84 -21.19 -12.33
N ALA A 116 -22.51 -22.34 -12.44
CA ALA A 116 -22.62 -23.07 -13.70
C ALA A 116 -23.32 -22.25 -14.81
N MET A 117 -24.34 -21.45 -14.46
CA MET A 117 -24.98 -20.52 -15.41
C MET A 117 -24.01 -19.43 -15.88
N LEU A 118 -23.25 -18.82 -14.94
CA LEU A 118 -22.23 -17.83 -15.27
C LEU A 118 -21.10 -18.42 -16.13
N GLU A 119 -20.71 -19.65 -15.85
CA GLU A 119 -19.70 -20.37 -16.62
C GLU A 119 -20.17 -20.64 -18.06
N LEU A 120 -21.40 -21.06 -18.22
CA LEU A 120 -22.02 -21.27 -19.53
C LEU A 120 -22.11 -19.95 -20.32
N GLU A 121 -22.50 -18.85 -19.69
CA GLU A 121 -22.46 -17.50 -20.29
C GLU A 121 -21.04 -17.05 -20.65
N SER A 122 -20.08 -17.31 -19.76
CA SER A 122 -18.68 -16.98 -20.00
C SER A 122 -18.09 -17.79 -21.15
N GLU A 123 -18.50 -19.06 -21.29
CA GLU A 123 -18.11 -19.90 -22.43
C GLU A 123 -18.68 -19.34 -23.74
N LYS A 124 -19.96 -18.93 -23.77
CA LYS A 124 -20.55 -18.25 -24.92
C LYS A 124 -19.80 -16.99 -25.32
N ARG A 125 -19.42 -16.16 -24.33
CA ARG A 125 -18.60 -14.96 -24.58
C ARG A 125 -17.21 -15.32 -25.12
N ARG A 126 -16.53 -16.31 -24.52
CA ARG A 126 -15.21 -16.78 -24.99
C ARG A 126 -15.25 -17.33 -26.42
N ARG A 127 -16.37 -17.98 -26.84
CA ARG A 127 -16.55 -18.44 -28.22
C ARG A 127 -16.78 -17.29 -29.21
N ALA A 128 -17.33 -16.18 -28.74
CA ALA A 128 -17.51 -14.97 -29.54
C ALA A 128 -16.22 -14.15 -29.67
N ASP A 129 -15.22 -14.43 -28.84
CA ASP A 129 -13.92 -13.78 -28.81
C ASP A 129 -12.83 -14.66 -29.45
N LEU A 130 -11.60 -14.17 -29.52
CA LEU A 130 -10.46 -14.96 -29.97
C LEU A 130 -10.19 -16.14 -29.01
N SER A 131 -9.62 -17.22 -29.53
CA SER A 131 -9.10 -18.29 -28.68
C SER A 131 -7.95 -17.77 -27.83
N LYS A 132 -7.62 -18.45 -26.70
CA LYS A 132 -6.49 -18.05 -25.86
C LYS A 132 -5.18 -17.97 -26.65
N GLU A 133 -4.93 -18.94 -27.53
CA GLU A 133 -3.74 -19.01 -28.37
C GLU A 133 -3.68 -17.82 -29.35
N GLU A 134 -4.80 -17.49 -29.99
CA GLU A 134 -4.87 -16.34 -30.91
C GLU A 134 -4.76 -15.01 -30.16
N ALA A 135 -5.33 -14.91 -28.96
CA ALA A 135 -5.20 -13.73 -28.12
C ALA A 135 -3.76 -13.52 -27.65
N GLU A 136 -3.06 -14.58 -27.22
CA GLU A 136 -1.65 -14.55 -26.84
C GLU A 136 -0.74 -14.12 -28.02
N VAL A 137 -1.00 -14.68 -29.21
CA VAL A 137 -0.26 -14.28 -30.42
C VAL A 137 -0.51 -12.81 -30.74
N TYR A 138 -1.77 -12.38 -30.69
CA TYR A 138 -2.16 -10.99 -30.93
C TYR A 138 -1.50 -10.03 -29.92
N GLU A 139 -1.58 -10.35 -28.62
CA GLU A 139 -0.95 -9.55 -27.57
C GLU A 139 0.56 -9.45 -27.74
N LYS A 140 1.21 -10.56 -28.11
CA LYS A 140 2.65 -10.59 -28.36
C LYS A 140 3.04 -9.71 -29.53
N GLU A 141 2.37 -9.84 -30.68
CA GLU A 141 2.65 -9.03 -31.87
C GLU A 141 2.35 -7.54 -31.64
N LEU A 142 1.26 -7.23 -30.93
CA LEU A 142 0.92 -5.88 -30.54
C LEU A 142 1.97 -5.28 -29.59
N LEU A 143 2.46 -6.07 -28.66
CA LEU A 143 3.50 -5.68 -27.72
C LEU A 143 4.82 -5.41 -28.45
N GLU A 144 5.21 -6.25 -29.41
CA GLU A 144 6.39 -6.06 -30.23
C GLU A 144 6.33 -4.74 -31.04
N LEU A 145 5.20 -4.46 -31.67
CA LEU A 145 4.97 -3.19 -32.40
C LEU A 145 5.05 -1.98 -31.45
N LYS A 146 4.44 -2.07 -30.29
CA LYS A 146 4.49 -1.02 -29.27
C LYS A 146 5.90 -0.84 -28.70
N HIS A 147 6.66 -1.91 -28.56
CA HIS A 147 8.07 -1.88 -28.15
C HIS A 147 8.95 -1.22 -29.21
N GLU A 148 8.80 -1.59 -30.47
CA GLU A 148 9.57 -0.98 -31.57
C GLU A 148 9.28 0.52 -31.68
N ARG A 149 8.01 0.90 -31.57
CA ARG A 149 7.59 2.30 -31.52
C ARG A 149 8.23 3.06 -30.36
N THR A 150 8.24 2.46 -29.16
CA THR A 150 8.81 3.07 -27.96
C THR A 150 10.32 3.21 -28.06
N ASN A 151 11.01 2.19 -28.57
CA ASN A 151 12.46 2.23 -28.79
C ASN A 151 12.83 3.30 -29.81
N THR A 152 12.08 3.40 -30.91
CA THR A 152 12.28 4.46 -31.93
C THR A 152 12.03 5.86 -31.35
N PHE A 153 11.03 6.01 -30.47
CA PHE A 153 10.77 7.27 -29.79
C PHE A 153 11.90 7.64 -28.83
N ASN A 154 12.37 6.69 -28.02
CA ASN A 154 13.47 6.90 -27.09
C ASN A 154 14.77 7.26 -27.85
N LEU A 155 15.06 6.56 -28.93
CA LEU A 155 16.21 6.86 -29.79
C LEU A 155 16.11 8.28 -30.38
N LYS A 156 14.92 8.71 -30.80
CA LYS A 156 14.68 10.08 -31.26
C LYS A 156 15.03 11.13 -30.21
N GLN A 157 14.81 10.84 -28.93
CA GLN A 157 15.11 11.78 -27.83
C GLN A 157 16.61 11.90 -27.53
N THR A 158 17.43 10.94 -27.97
CA THR A 158 18.90 10.97 -27.75
C THR A 158 19.63 11.78 -28.83
N TYR A 159 18.99 12.12 -29.96
CA TYR A 159 19.62 12.87 -31.06
C TYR A 159 19.75 14.36 -30.75
N ASP A 160 20.89 14.93 -31.08
CA ASP A 160 21.15 16.36 -30.95
C ASP A 160 20.32 17.15 -32.00
N PRO A 161 19.37 18.03 -31.58
CA PRO A 161 18.50 18.77 -32.48
C PRO A 161 19.25 19.72 -33.43
N SER A 162 20.48 20.12 -33.10
CA SER A 162 21.30 21.03 -33.91
C SER A 162 22.11 20.31 -34.99
N LYS A 163 22.51 19.05 -34.74
CA LYS A 163 23.44 18.30 -35.60
C LYS A 163 22.80 17.13 -36.35
N GLU A 164 21.67 16.58 -35.86
CA GLU A 164 21.10 15.34 -36.36
C GLU A 164 19.64 15.45 -36.81
N LYS A 165 19.31 16.60 -37.47
CA LYS A 165 17.93 16.90 -37.94
C LYS A 165 17.34 15.82 -38.84
N ASP A 166 18.15 15.21 -39.70
CA ASP A 166 17.68 14.19 -40.64
C ASP A 166 17.31 12.89 -39.91
N LYS A 167 18.10 12.46 -38.91
CA LYS A 167 17.80 11.31 -38.09
C LYS A 167 16.53 11.52 -37.26
N ILE A 168 16.32 12.73 -36.73
CA ILE A 168 15.10 13.10 -36.01
C ILE A 168 13.87 13.01 -36.92
N LYS A 169 13.99 13.47 -38.18
CA LYS A 169 12.91 13.42 -39.16
C LYS A 169 12.60 11.98 -39.58
N GLU A 170 13.62 11.16 -39.80
CA GLU A 170 13.50 9.74 -40.14
C GLU A 170 12.83 8.94 -39.00
N ALA A 171 13.31 9.11 -37.78
CA ALA A 171 12.69 8.51 -36.58
C ALA A 171 11.24 8.97 -36.41
N GLY A 172 10.93 10.25 -36.68
CA GLY A 172 9.57 10.77 -36.68
C GLY A 172 8.65 10.10 -37.70
N LYS A 173 9.15 9.85 -38.92
CA LYS A 173 8.43 9.10 -39.97
C LYS A 173 8.17 7.64 -39.50
N LYS A 174 9.20 6.98 -39.02
CA LYS A 174 9.08 5.59 -38.53
C LYS A 174 8.06 5.45 -37.38
N ILE A 175 8.02 6.40 -36.47
CA ILE A 175 7.01 6.44 -35.40
C ILE A 175 5.60 6.56 -36.00
N SER A 176 5.39 7.45 -36.96
CA SER A 176 4.08 7.63 -37.61
C SER A 176 3.64 6.39 -38.39
N GLU A 177 4.56 5.69 -39.02
CA GLU A 177 4.31 4.42 -39.71
C GLU A 177 3.92 3.31 -38.72
N LEU A 178 4.63 3.23 -37.60
CA LEU A 178 4.31 2.27 -36.52
C LEU A 178 2.96 2.58 -35.85
N ASP A 179 2.64 3.86 -35.61
CA ASP A 179 1.33 4.26 -35.10
C ASP A 179 0.19 3.88 -36.07
N THR A 180 0.44 3.97 -37.39
CA THR A 180 -0.53 3.56 -38.41
C THR A 180 -0.69 2.03 -38.41
N LYS A 181 0.43 1.28 -38.34
CA LYS A 181 0.41 -0.18 -38.25
C LYS A 181 -0.31 -0.68 -37.00
N ILE A 182 -0.03 -0.09 -35.84
CA ILE A 182 -0.70 -0.44 -34.58
C ILE A 182 -2.23 -0.24 -34.71
N LYS A 183 -2.66 0.92 -35.21
CA LYS A 183 -4.09 1.18 -35.43
C LYS A 183 -4.74 0.22 -36.43
N ALA A 184 -4.04 -0.12 -37.50
CA ALA A 184 -4.55 -1.08 -38.49
C ALA A 184 -4.68 -2.47 -37.88
N PHE A 185 -3.70 -2.90 -37.08
CA PHE A 185 -3.69 -4.18 -36.39
C PHE A 185 -4.79 -4.29 -35.33
N GLU A 186 -4.98 -3.21 -34.53
CA GLU A 186 -6.08 -3.15 -33.54
C GLU A 186 -7.46 -3.20 -34.24
N LYS A 187 -7.61 -2.54 -35.40
CA LYS A 187 -8.84 -2.56 -36.18
C LYS A 187 -9.12 -3.94 -36.80
N GLU A 188 -8.11 -4.62 -37.30
CA GLU A 188 -8.22 -5.98 -37.83
C GLU A 188 -8.67 -6.96 -36.74
N HIS A 189 -8.11 -6.81 -35.54
CA HIS A 189 -8.52 -7.60 -34.36
C HIS A 189 -10.01 -7.37 -34.03
N GLU A 190 -10.44 -6.09 -33.93
CA GLU A 190 -11.86 -5.78 -33.70
C GLU A 190 -12.78 -6.39 -34.77
N GLN A 191 -12.34 -6.40 -36.02
CA GLN A 191 -13.12 -6.96 -37.10
C GLN A 191 -13.24 -8.48 -36.98
N LYS A 192 -12.15 -9.19 -36.67
CA LYS A 192 -12.15 -10.64 -36.44
C LYS A 192 -13.08 -11.03 -35.29
N VAL A 193 -13.05 -10.28 -34.16
CA VAL A 193 -13.96 -10.49 -33.03
C VAL A 193 -15.41 -10.29 -33.44
N LYS A 194 -15.71 -9.22 -34.19
CA LYS A 194 -17.08 -8.96 -34.71
C LYS A 194 -17.58 -10.06 -35.67
N GLU A 195 -16.72 -10.53 -36.55
CA GLU A 195 -17.05 -11.61 -37.48
C GLU A 195 -17.36 -12.93 -36.73
N ARG A 196 -16.56 -13.27 -35.70
CA ARG A 196 -16.84 -14.42 -34.83
C ARG A 196 -18.14 -14.27 -34.05
N ALA A 197 -18.37 -13.13 -33.43
CA ALA A 197 -19.61 -12.85 -32.71
C ALA A 197 -20.83 -12.99 -33.63
N ASN A 198 -20.75 -12.49 -34.86
CA ASN A 198 -21.80 -12.64 -35.87
C ASN A 198 -21.97 -14.09 -36.32
N SER A 199 -20.91 -14.85 -36.54
CA SER A 199 -20.95 -16.26 -36.87
C SER A 199 -21.65 -17.08 -35.77
N LEU A 200 -21.26 -16.81 -34.49
CA LEU A 200 -21.90 -17.47 -33.36
C LEU A 200 -23.39 -17.10 -33.21
N ALA A 201 -23.75 -15.84 -33.50
CA ALA A 201 -25.16 -15.41 -33.47
C ALA A 201 -26.03 -16.15 -34.50
N HIS A 202 -25.46 -16.56 -35.65
CA HIS A 202 -26.13 -17.30 -36.69
C HIS A 202 -26.04 -18.84 -36.53
N ASP A 203 -25.25 -19.32 -35.54
CA ASP A 203 -25.18 -20.77 -35.22
C ASP A 203 -26.44 -21.20 -34.45
N THR A 204 -27.46 -21.58 -35.22
CA THR A 204 -28.76 -21.97 -34.64
C THR A 204 -28.68 -23.23 -33.78
N ALA A 205 -27.82 -24.19 -34.12
CA ALA A 205 -27.67 -25.44 -33.36
C ALA A 205 -27.03 -25.15 -31.97
N TYR A 206 -25.97 -24.38 -31.94
CA TYR A 206 -25.33 -23.98 -30.70
C TYR A 206 -26.26 -23.14 -29.80
N ASN A 207 -26.95 -22.15 -30.38
CA ASN A 207 -27.84 -21.29 -29.60
C ASN A 207 -29.02 -22.07 -29.02
N GLN A 208 -29.62 -23.03 -29.76
CA GLN A 208 -30.67 -23.91 -29.23
C GLN A 208 -30.16 -24.78 -28.06
N GLU A 209 -28.96 -25.34 -28.18
CA GLU A 209 -28.37 -26.13 -27.09
C GLU A 209 -28.05 -25.27 -25.87
N PHE A 210 -27.49 -24.06 -26.08
CA PHE A 210 -27.25 -23.09 -25.02
C PHE A 210 -28.54 -22.73 -24.28
N ASP A 211 -29.59 -22.36 -25.01
CA ASP A 211 -30.89 -21.98 -24.43
C ASP A 211 -31.52 -23.13 -23.65
N ARG A 212 -31.41 -24.37 -24.14
CA ARG A 212 -31.90 -25.58 -23.44
C ARG A 212 -31.14 -25.75 -22.11
N LYS A 213 -29.82 -25.78 -22.15
CA LYS A 213 -28.97 -25.92 -20.94
C LYS A 213 -29.23 -24.80 -19.92
N MET A 214 -29.36 -23.58 -20.42
CA MET A 214 -29.67 -22.42 -19.57
C MET A 214 -31.06 -22.55 -18.93
N ALA A 215 -32.07 -23.03 -19.65
CA ALA A 215 -33.41 -23.28 -19.12
C ALA A 215 -33.40 -24.36 -18.05
N GLU A 216 -32.69 -25.48 -18.28
CA GLU A 216 -32.52 -26.56 -17.30
C GLU A 216 -31.86 -26.07 -16.01
N LEU A 217 -30.74 -25.28 -16.12
CA LEU A 217 -30.07 -24.70 -14.97
C LEU A 217 -30.96 -23.70 -14.23
N LYS A 218 -31.71 -22.84 -14.94
CA LYS A 218 -32.67 -21.91 -14.31
C LYS A 218 -33.78 -22.65 -13.55
N ALA A 219 -34.32 -23.71 -14.11
CA ALA A 219 -35.36 -24.54 -13.46
C ALA A 219 -34.82 -25.25 -12.21
N LYS A 220 -33.56 -25.72 -12.26
CA LYS A 220 -32.88 -26.33 -11.12
C LYS A 220 -32.64 -25.28 -10.02
N HIS A 221 -32.05 -24.15 -10.37
CA HIS A 221 -31.79 -23.03 -9.45
C HIS A 221 -33.07 -22.56 -8.74
N ALA A 222 -34.19 -22.43 -9.48
CA ALA A 222 -35.47 -22.00 -8.90
C ALA A 222 -36.01 -23.01 -7.85
N LYS A 223 -35.73 -24.31 -7.99
CA LYS A 223 -36.08 -25.32 -6.98
C LYS A 223 -35.18 -25.20 -5.75
N GLU A 224 -33.87 -25.09 -5.94
CA GLU A 224 -32.88 -24.98 -4.86
C GLU A 224 -33.15 -23.74 -3.98
N VAL A 225 -33.41 -22.59 -4.59
CA VAL A 225 -33.71 -21.31 -3.89
C VAL A 225 -35.08 -21.34 -3.16
N SER A 226 -35.92 -22.32 -3.40
CA SER A 226 -37.21 -22.48 -2.68
C SER A 226 -37.10 -23.13 -1.30
N GLU A 227 -35.93 -23.62 -0.92
CA GLU A 227 -35.69 -24.25 0.38
C GLU A 227 -35.75 -23.24 1.53
N ALA A 228 -36.19 -23.72 2.70
CA ALA A 228 -36.21 -22.90 3.92
C ALA A 228 -34.82 -22.78 4.52
N ILE A 229 -34.45 -21.59 5.01
CA ILE A 229 -33.19 -21.35 5.68
C ILE A 229 -33.16 -22.01 7.07
N SER A 230 -31.97 -22.38 7.54
CA SER A 230 -31.78 -22.95 8.88
C SER A 230 -31.84 -21.88 9.98
N ALA A 231 -32.13 -22.29 11.21
CA ALA A 231 -32.08 -21.39 12.37
C ALA A 231 -30.69 -20.78 12.60
N GLU A 232 -29.63 -21.48 12.23
CA GLU A 232 -28.25 -20.98 12.28
C GLU A 232 -28.03 -19.83 11.26
N THR A 233 -28.55 -19.98 10.05
CA THR A 233 -28.54 -18.94 9.04
C THR A 233 -29.34 -17.71 9.46
N GLU A 234 -30.49 -17.90 10.12
CA GLU A 234 -31.29 -16.79 10.66
C GLU A 234 -30.51 -16.02 11.75
N ALA A 235 -29.83 -16.72 12.65
CA ALA A 235 -29.00 -16.11 13.69
C ALA A 235 -27.82 -15.33 13.07
N ARG A 236 -27.14 -15.90 12.06
CA ARG A 236 -26.10 -15.19 11.30
C ARG A 236 -26.64 -13.91 10.67
N ASN A 237 -27.81 -13.98 10.02
CA ASN A 237 -28.43 -12.84 9.33
C ASN A 237 -28.86 -11.74 10.31
N GLU A 238 -29.23 -12.08 11.54
CA GLU A 238 -29.49 -11.10 12.58
C GLU A 238 -28.24 -10.30 12.93
N ILE A 239 -27.09 -10.99 13.11
CA ILE A 239 -25.81 -10.34 13.34
C ILE A 239 -25.42 -9.48 12.13
N LEU A 240 -25.53 -10.02 10.90
CA LEU A 240 -25.23 -9.28 9.68
C LEU A 240 -26.08 -8.02 9.53
N ALA A 241 -27.36 -8.06 9.87
CA ALA A 241 -28.24 -6.89 9.81
C ALA A 241 -27.77 -5.77 10.75
N LYS A 242 -27.31 -6.14 11.96
CA LYS A 242 -26.73 -5.22 12.94
C LYS A 242 -25.38 -4.67 12.44
N GLU A 243 -24.51 -5.52 11.87
CA GLU A 243 -23.23 -5.11 11.27
C GLU A 243 -23.41 -4.15 10.10
N VAL A 244 -24.38 -4.41 9.20
CA VAL A 244 -24.74 -3.49 8.11
C VAL A 244 -25.12 -2.12 8.67
N TYR A 245 -25.99 -2.09 9.69
CA TYR A 245 -26.45 -0.85 10.29
C TYR A 245 -25.32 -0.07 10.99
N LEU A 246 -24.47 -0.78 11.77
CA LEU A 246 -23.28 -0.21 12.42
C LEU A 246 -22.32 0.39 11.38
N SER A 247 -22.01 -0.34 10.32
CA SER A 247 -21.05 0.07 9.28
C SER A 247 -21.46 1.34 8.54
N VAL A 248 -22.76 1.63 8.48
CA VAL A 248 -23.28 2.87 7.86
C VAL A 248 -23.66 3.95 8.89
N GLY A 249 -23.58 3.64 10.18
CA GLY A 249 -24.02 4.51 11.28
C GLY A 249 -23.37 5.89 11.30
N ARG A 250 -22.10 5.99 10.89
CA ARG A 250 -21.31 7.22 10.80
C ARG A 250 -21.78 8.21 9.71
N PHE A 251 -22.59 7.77 8.74
CA PHE A 251 -23.01 8.61 7.63
C PHE A 251 -24.29 9.40 7.93
N GLY A 252 -24.43 10.58 7.33
CA GLY A 252 -25.68 11.33 7.34
C GLY A 252 -26.79 10.58 6.59
N PHE A 253 -28.06 10.90 6.88
CA PHE A 253 -29.25 10.13 6.48
C PHE A 253 -29.26 9.66 5.00
N ARG A 254 -29.06 10.57 4.03
CA ARG A 254 -29.10 10.23 2.59
C ARG A 254 -27.97 9.27 2.19
N LYS A 255 -26.74 9.52 2.68
CA LYS A 255 -25.57 8.67 2.39
C LYS A 255 -25.72 7.33 3.10
N ARG A 256 -26.26 7.30 4.32
CA ARG A 256 -26.55 6.07 5.09
C ARG A 256 -27.48 5.14 4.33
N MET A 257 -28.62 5.66 3.82
CA MET A 257 -29.55 4.83 3.03
C MET A 257 -28.89 4.27 1.76
N LYS A 258 -28.14 5.11 1.04
CA LYS A 258 -27.42 4.66 -0.18
C LYS A 258 -26.42 3.54 0.14
N GLN A 259 -25.61 3.72 1.19
CA GLN A 259 -24.60 2.72 1.57
C GLN A 259 -25.23 1.45 2.15
N ASN A 260 -26.33 1.56 2.91
CA ASN A 260 -27.08 0.41 3.41
C ASN A 260 -27.58 -0.48 2.25
N ASN A 261 -28.17 0.11 1.23
CA ASN A 261 -28.63 -0.65 0.06
C ASN A 261 -27.45 -1.25 -0.71
N ALA A 262 -26.36 -0.50 -0.90
CA ALA A 262 -25.17 -1.01 -1.58
C ALA A 262 -24.53 -2.19 -0.83
N LEU A 263 -24.52 -2.19 0.51
CA LEU A 263 -24.05 -3.34 1.30
C LEU A 263 -24.98 -4.54 1.16
N LEU A 264 -26.30 -4.34 1.18
CA LEU A 264 -27.26 -5.42 0.98
C LEU A 264 -27.12 -6.03 -0.42
N ASP A 265 -26.88 -5.21 -1.46
CA ASP A 265 -26.66 -5.68 -2.83
C ASP A 265 -25.34 -6.47 -2.92
N ALA A 266 -24.26 -6.01 -2.26
CA ALA A 266 -22.99 -6.73 -2.21
C ALA A 266 -23.10 -8.07 -1.45
N LEU A 267 -23.86 -8.12 -0.36
CA LEU A 267 -24.14 -9.36 0.39
C LEU A 267 -25.00 -10.32 -0.45
N LYS A 268 -25.99 -9.82 -1.17
CA LYS A 268 -26.80 -10.60 -2.10
C LYS A 268 -25.93 -11.26 -3.17
N GLU A 269 -25.06 -10.50 -3.83
CA GLU A 269 -24.12 -11.00 -4.83
C GLU A 269 -23.19 -12.08 -4.23
N ALA A 270 -22.68 -11.84 -3.02
CA ALA A 270 -21.84 -12.80 -2.31
C ALA A 270 -22.57 -14.12 -2.04
N MET A 271 -23.81 -14.06 -1.56
CA MET A 271 -24.66 -15.23 -1.33
C MET A 271 -24.97 -15.98 -2.64
N GLN A 272 -25.25 -15.27 -3.73
CA GLN A 272 -25.43 -15.88 -5.06
C GLN A 272 -24.18 -16.61 -5.55
N LEU A 273 -23.01 -16.09 -5.20
CA LEU A 273 -21.71 -16.70 -5.56
C LEU A 273 -21.24 -17.75 -4.54
N GLY A 274 -22.02 -18.04 -3.50
CA GLY A 274 -21.67 -19.03 -2.47
C GLY A 274 -20.42 -18.66 -1.69
N VAL A 275 -20.24 -17.36 -1.41
CA VAL A 275 -19.20 -16.88 -0.50
C VAL A 275 -19.59 -17.26 0.92
N ASP A 276 -18.67 -17.88 1.66
CA ASP A 276 -18.93 -18.23 3.07
C ASP A 276 -18.92 -16.99 3.95
N LEU A 277 -20.12 -16.52 4.31
CA LEU A 277 -20.28 -15.37 5.19
C LEU A 277 -20.08 -15.70 6.70
N ASN A 278 -19.84 -16.96 7.08
CA ASN A 278 -19.38 -17.33 8.40
C ASN A 278 -17.87 -17.10 8.54
N ASP A 279 -17.12 -17.24 7.44
CA ASP A 279 -15.71 -16.89 7.39
C ASP A 279 -15.52 -15.36 7.51
N GLU A 280 -14.71 -14.95 8.51
CA GLU A 280 -14.53 -13.54 8.84
C GLU A 280 -13.79 -12.76 7.74
N GLU A 281 -12.83 -13.38 7.09
CA GLU A 281 -12.04 -12.73 6.03
C GLU A 281 -12.89 -12.52 4.77
N GLN A 282 -13.65 -13.52 4.35
CA GLN A 282 -14.55 -13.42 3.21
C GLN A 282 -15.66 -12.39 3.48
N ARG A 283 -16.23 -12.40 4.70
CA ARG A 283 -17.21 -11.39 5.10
C ARG A 283 -16.64 -9.97 5.04
N ASN A 284 -15.44 -9.74 5.57
CA ASN A 284 -14.77 -8.45 5.51
C ASN A 284 -14.58 -8.00 4.05
N ALA A 285 -14.18 -8.90 3.16
CA ALA A 285 -13.98 -8.60 1.73
C ALA A 285 -15.29 -8.13 1.04
N VAL A 286 -16.45 -8.65 1.46
CA VAL A 286 -17.75 -8.19 0.93
C VAL A 286 -18.06 -6.77 1.40
N PHE A 287 -17.85 -6.47 2.68
CA PHE A 287 -18.08 -5.12 3.23
C PHE A 287 -17.13 -4.09 2.61
N ASP A 288 -15.85 -4.44 2.42
CA ASP A 288 -14.81 -3.59 1.86
C ASP A 288 -15.13 -3.07 0.44
N LYS A 289 -15.99 -3.74 -0.31
CA LYS A 289 -16.49 -3.24 -1.60
C LYS A 289 -17.25 -1.91 -1.47
N VAL A 290 -17.83 -1.64 -0.28
CA VAL A 290 -18.73 -0.50 -0.05
C VAL A 290 -18.24 0.43 1.05
N THR A 291 -17.92 -0.10 2.25
CA THR A 291 -17.44 0.64 3.43
C THR A 291 -16.78 -0.31 4.41
N PHE A 292 -16.12 0.22 5.44
CA PHE A 292 -15.56 -0.62 6.51
C PHE A 292 -16.63 -1.44 7.20
N ARG A 293 -16.33 -2.70 7.46
CA ARG A 293 -17.16 -3.53 8.32
C ARG A 293 -16.98 -3.11 9.77
N VAL A 294 -18.10 -2.90 10.47
CA VAL A 294 -18.14 -2.81 11.92
C VAL A 294 -18.69 -4.13 12.44
N LYS A 295 -17.82 -4.93 13.08
CA LYS A 295 -18.18 -6.20 13.72
C LYS A 295 -19.05 -5.89 14.92
N TYR A 296 -20.22 -6.54 15.01
CA TYR A 296 -21.09 -6.44 16.18
C TYR A 296 -20.43 -7.07 17.40
N LEU A 297 -20.51 -6.40 18.54
CA LEU A 297 -20.03 -6.89 19.83
C LEU A 297 -21.20 -7.17 20.78
N ASP A 298 -21.94 -6.12 21.13
CA ASP A 298 -23.07 -6.18 22.07
C ASP A 298 -24.10 -5.08 21.81
N GLU A 299 -25.21 -5.15 22.53
CA GLU A 299 -26.24 -4.12 22.51
C GLU A 299 -26.93 -3.98 23.88
N ASN A 300 -27.48 -2.80 24.12
CA ASN A 300 -28.42 -2.55 25.20
C ASN A 300 -29.68 -1.85 24.64
N SER A 301 -30.61 -1.47 25.53
CA SER A 301 -31.90 -0.87 25.11
C SER A 301 -31.74 0.41 24.25
N GLU A 302 -30.61 1.13 24.34
CA GLU A 302 -30.39 2.44 23.75
C GLU A 302 -29.26 2.48 22.72
N ARG A 303 -28.35 1.50 22.73
CA ARG A 303 -27.12 1.55 21.95
C ARG A 303 -26.77 0.19 21.34
N LEU A 304 -26.23 0.26 20.14
CA LEU A 304 -25.60 -0.84 19.43
C LEU A 304 -24.10 -0.58 19.40
N HIS A 305 -23.28 -1.54 19.79
CA HIS A 305 -21.84 -1.44 19.94
C HIS A 305 -21.12 -2.41 19.02
N GLY A 306 -20.05 -1.97 18.42
CA GLY A 306 -19.22 -2.77 17.53
C GLY A 306 -17.81 -2.23 17.38
N THR A 307 -16.94 -3.03 16.77
CA THR A 307 -15.55 -2.66 16.48
C THR A 307 -15.30 -2.65 14.97
N CYS A 308 -14.65 -1.61 14.49
CA CYS A 308 -14.37 -1.42 13.07
C CYS A 308 -12.98 -1.97 12.71
N ILE A 309 -12.87 -2.67 11.59
CA ILE A 309 -11.58 -2.99 10.97
C ILE A 309 -11.23 -1.87 10.00
N LEU A 310 -10.24 -1.06 10.38
CA LEU A 310 -9.81 0.10 9.59
C LEU A 310 -8.86 -0.32 8.48
N ASN A 311 -9.38 -0.52 7.28
CA ASN A 311 -8.53 -0.70 6.09
C ASN A 311 -8.27 0.65 5.42
N LEU A 312 -7.09 1.23 5.65
CA LEU A 312 -6.71 2.54 5.12
C LEU A 312 -6.65 2.58 3.59
N ALA A 313 -6.46 1.43 2.92
CA ALA A 313 -6.48 1.33 1.47
C ALA A 313 -7.85 1.69 0.87
N ASN A 314 -8.93 1.53 1.63
CA ASN A 314 -10.29 1.76 1.19
C ASN A 314 -10.84 3.15 1.54
N ILE A 315 -10.05 4.00 2.20
CA ILE A 315 -10.47 5.36 2.54
C ILE A 315 -10.47 6.24 1.28
N LYS A 316 -11.67 6.66 0.86
CA LYS A 316 -11.88 7.56 -0.28
C LYS A 316 -12.31 8.98 0.15
N ASP A 317 -12.76 9.15 1.38
CA ASP A 317 -13.29 10.43 1.88
C ASP A 317 -12.19 11.22 2.62
N GLY A 318 -11.98 12.46 2.22
CA GLY A 318 -11.00 13.35 2.87
C GLY A 318 -11.30 13.63 4.34
N ARG A 319 -12.57 13.51 4.78
CA ARG A 319 -12.95 13.65 6.20
C ARG A 319 -12.48 12.47 7.04
N ASP A 320 -12.54 11.25 6.50
CA ASP A 320 -12.03 10.07 7.20
C ASP A 320 -10.52 10.18 7.38
N TRP A 321 -9.80 10.64 6.35
CA TRP A 321 -8.38 10.93 6.45
C TRP A 321 -8.05 12.05 7.45
N SER A 322 -8.94 13.03 7.65
CA SER A 322 -8.70 14.11 8.62
C SER A 322 -8.71 13.65 10.08
N GLN A 323 -9.32 12.51 10.36
CA GLN A 323 -9.31 11.89 11.70
C GLN A 323 -8.04 11.05 11.94
N ILE A 324 -7.30 10.72 10.89
CA ILE A 324 -6.09 9.88 10.95
C ILE A 324 -4.84 10.73 10.83
N ARG A 325 -4.82 11.63 9.82
CA ARG A 325 -3.65 12.49 9.55
C ARG A 325 -3.44 13.52 10.66
N GLY A 326 -2.24 13.51 11.23
CA GLY A 326 -1.85 14.40 12.32
C GLY A 326 -2.27 13.90 13.70
N THR A 327 -3.40 13.19 13.81
CA THR A 327 -3.91 12.67 15.09
C THR A 327 -3.44 11.26 15.41
N LYS A 328 -3.38 10.38 14.43
CA LYS A 328 -2.97 8.98 14.60
C LYS A 328 -1.68 8.67 13.85
N ILE A 329 -1.51 9.23 12.66
CA ILE A 329 -0.31 9.11 11.84
C ILE A 329 0.16 10.52 11.49
N ALA A 330 1.36 10.89 11.95
CA ALA A 330 1.99 12.17 11.64
C ALA A 330 3.28 11.96 10.84
N THR A 331 3.68 12.97 10.07
CA THR A 331 4.86 12.91 9.21
C THR A 331 5.78 14.10 9.46
N VAL A 332 7.04 13.82 9.69
CA VAL A 332 8.15 14.77 9.67
C VAL A 332 8.78 14.69 8.28
N PHE A 333 8.69 15.77 7.51
CA PHE A 333 9.19 15.82 6.13
C PHE A 333 10.69 16.14 6.09
N GLN A 334 11.31 15.82 4.97
CA GLN A 334 12.74 15.94 4.72
C GLN A 334 13.27 17.38 4.88
N ASP A 335 12.53 18.38 4.36
CA ASP A 335 12.96 19.77 4.36
C ASP A 335 12.10 20.62 5.30
N PRO A 336 12.65 21.09 6.42
CA PRO A 336 11.95 21.97 7.35
C PRO A 336 11.64 23.35 6.77
N MET A 337 12.34 23.78 5.71
CA MET A 337 12.10 25.08 5.06
C MET A 337 10.78 25.11 4.29
N THR A 338 10.45 24.01 3.64
CA THR A 338 9.18 23.87 2.90
C THR A 338 8.02 23.44 3.80
N SER A 339 8.32 22.86 4.96
CA SER A 339 7.31 22.37 5.92
C SER A 339 6.72 23.48 6.78
N LEU A 340 7.49 24.54 7.08
CA LEU A 340 7.05 25.68 7.89
C LEU A 340 6.58 26.84 7.01
N ASN A 341 5.44 27.45 7.37
CA ASN A 341 4.97 28.65 6.69
C ASN A 341 5.81 29.88 7.11
N PRO A 342 6.56 30.52 6.18
CA PRO A 342 7.49 31.59 6.52
C PRO A 342 6.85 32.88 7.04
N ILE A 343 5.56 33.09 6.79
CA ILE A 343 4.83 34.31 7.18
C ILE A 343 3.95 34.14 8.44
N ILE A 344 4.00 32.97 9.08
CA ILE A 344 3.27 32.68 10.31
C ILE A 344 4.29 32.38 11.41
N THR A 345 4.08 32.94 12.61
CA THR A 345 4.96 32.70 13.78
C THR A 345 4.94 31.23 14.19
N ILE A 346 6.02 30.76 14.78
CA ILE A 346 6.22 29.37 15.19
C ILE A 346 5.12 28.91 16.16
N GLY A 347 4.87 29.70 17.21
CA GLY A 347 3.83 29.37 18.18
C GLY A 347 2.45 29.23 17.57
N LYS A 348 2.09 30.12 16.63
CA LYS A 348 0.81 30.05 15.94
C LYS A 348 0.68 28.83 15.03
N GLN A 349 1.78 28.37 14.43
CA GLN A 349 1.76 27.13 13.62
C GLN A 349 1.49 25.91 14.51
N ILE A 350 2.11 25.82 15.70
CA ILE A 350 1.89 24.72 16.64
C ILE A 350 0.46 24.79 17.21
N THR A 351 0.04 25.94 17.74
CA THR A 351 -1.29 26.09 18.36
C THR A 351 -2.43 25.87 17.39
N SER A 352 -2.27 26.26 16.12
CA SER A 352 -3.29 26.02 15.07
C SER A 352 -3.55 24.54 14.86
N VAL A 353 -2.53 23.68 14.93
CA VAL A 353 -2.69 22.23 14.81
C VAL A 353 -3.34 21.66 16.06
N ILE A 354 -2.93 22.09 17.25
CA ILE A 354 -3.53 21.66 18.52
C ILE A 354 -5.03 22.00 18.54
N MET A 355 -5.41 23.25 18.29
CA MET A 355 -6.81 23.68 18.29
C MET A 355 -7.67 23.05 17.21
N LYS A 356 -7.07 22.64 16.09
CA LYS A 356 -7.80 21.96 15.02
C LYS A 356 -8.21 20.54 15.39
N HIS A 357 -7.39 19.85 16.18
CA HIS A 357 -7.53 18.42 16.46
C HIS A 357 -7.90 18.10 17.91
N GLN A 358 -7.79 19.07 18.81
CA GLN A 358 -8.10 18.91 20.22
C GLN A 358 -9.11 19.99 20.64
N ASP A 359 -10.08 19.62 21.45
CA ASP A 359 -11.04 20.56 22.02
C ASP A 359 -10.38 21.29 23.20
N CYS A 360 -9.79 22.45 22.92
CA CYS A 360 -9.09 23.27 23.90
C CYS A 360 -9.14 24.77 23.55
N THR A 361 -8.98 25.59 24.58
CA THR A 361 -8.89 27.05 24.44
C THR A 361 -7.54 27.47 23.87
N GLU A 362 -7.45 28.70 23.34
CA GLU A 362 -6.20 29.27 22.81
C GLU A 362 -5.09 29.32 23.87
N ASN A 363 -5.45 29.64 25.14
CA ASN A 363 -4.49 29.66 26.24
C ASN A 363 -3.96 28.26 26.57
N GLU A 364 -4.80 27.24 26.58
CA GLU A 364 -4.39 25.85 26.77
C GLU A 364 -3.52 25.37 25.62
N ALA A 365 -3.87 25.71 24.36
CA ALA A 365 -3.06 25.40 23.19
C ALA A 365 -1.68 26.06 23.26
N ARG A 366 -1.60 27.31 23.74
CA ARG A 366 -0.33 28.03 23.97
C ARG A 366 0.55 27.32 25.00
N LEU A 367 -0.02 26.94 26.15
CA LEU A 367 0.73 26.22 27.19
C LEU A 367 1.28 24.88 26.68
N ARG A 368 0.45 24.11 25.98
CA ARG A 368 0.88 22.85 25.35
C ARG A 368 1.97 23.07 24.29
N ALA A 369 1.86 24.12 23.49
CA ALA A 369 2.89 24.47 22.50
C ALA A 369 4.21 24.86 23.13
N LEU A 370 4.22 25.60 24.23
CA LEU A 370 5.43 25.96 24.98
C LEU A 370 6.10 24.73 25.60
N ASP A 371 5.31 23.82 26.19
CA ASP A 371 5.79 22.54 26.71
C ASP A 371 6.45 21.69 25.62
N LEU A 372 5.83 21.60 24.45
CA LEU A 372 6.40 20.89 23.30
C LEU A 372 7.68 21.54 22.78
N MET A 373 7.74 22.87 22.72
CA MET A 373 8.96 23.59 22.33
C MET A 373 10.11 23.33 23.31
N ASP A 374 9.81 23.24 24.60
CA ASP A 374 10.81 22.89 25.63
C ASP A 374 11.28 21.43 25.47
N LYS A 375 10.35 20.49 25.33
CA LYS A 375 10.64 19.06 25.13
C LYS A 375 11.49 18.79 23.89
N VAL A 376 11.29 19.51 22.80
CA VAL A 376 12.16 19.39 21.62
C VAL A 376 13.46 20.16 21.76
N GLY A 377 13.69 20.82 22.90
CA GLY A 377 14.94 21.53 23.23
C GLY A 377 15.11 22.87 22.51
N ILE A 378 14.04 23.63 22.35
CA ILE A 378 14.12 25.05 21.92
C ILE A 378 14.50 25.90 23.13
N PRO A 379 15.59 26.66 23.09
CA PRO A 379 16.00 27.51 24.20
C PRO A 379 15.05 28.72 24.37
N ASN A 380 14.61 28.98 25.57
CA ASN A 380 13.70 30.09 25.93
C ASN A 380 12.40 30.08 25.08
N PRO A 381 11.56 29.05 25.19
CA PRO A 381 10.37 28.88 24.34
C PRO A 381 9.43 30.08 24.35
N GLU A 382 9.20 30.70 25.51
CA GLU A 382 8.31 31.85 25.65
C GLU A 382 8.77 33.06 24.81
N ALA A 383 10.08 33.36 24.82
CA ALA A 383 10.63 34.48 24.06
C ALA A 383 10.61 34.22 22.56
N ARG A 384 10.69 32.93 22.16
CA ARG A 384 10.77 32.52 20.77
C ARG A 384 9.42 32.14 20.17
N PHE A 385 8.35 32.08 20.95
CA PHE A 385 7.02 31.65 20.51
C PHE A 385 6.48 32.50 19.35
N ASP A 386 6.73 33.82 19.41
CA ASP A 386 6.27 34.76 18.41
C ASP A 386 7.30 35.04 17.29
N ASP A 387 8.44 34.32 17.29
CA ASP A 387 9.45 34.38 16.23
C ASP A 387 8.93 33.67 14.94
N TYR A 388 9.47 34.14 13.81
CA TYR A 388 9.22 33.53 12.49
C TYR A 388 10.24 32.44 12.16
N PRO A 389 9.92 31.51 11.24
CA PRO A 389 10.83 30.42 10.86
C PRO A 389 12.23 30.86 10.43
N PHE A 390 12.40 32.01 9.78
CA PHE A 390 13.69 32.51 9.33
C PHE A 390 14.63 32.93 10.48
N GLN A 391 14.08 33.17 11.68
CA GLN A 391 14.84 33.52 12.88
C GLN A 391 15.41 32.27 13.59
N TYR A 392 15.05 31.08 13.15
CA TYR A 392 15.49 29.80 13.68
C TYR A 392 16.61 29.20 12.82
N SER A 393 17.61 28.55 13.46
CA SER A 393 18.60 27.74 12.73
C SER A 393 17.95 26.50 12.06
N GLY A 394 18.66 25.87 11.13
CA GLY A 394 18.16 24.65 10.45
C GLY A 394 17.75 23.55 11.44
N GLY A 395 18.61 23.25 12.41
CA GLY A 395 18.31 22.26 13.45
C GLY A 395 17.15 22.66 14.36
N MET A 396 17.00 23.95 14.69
CA MET A 396 15.84 24.43 15.45
C MET A 396 14.55 24.32 14.65
N ARG A 397 14.56 24.62 13.36
CA ARG A 397 13.39 24.44 12.50
C ARG A 397 12.97 22.97 12.43
N GLN A 398 13.93 22.05 12.32
CA GLN A 398 13.65 20.62 12.33
C GLN A 398 12.99 20.19 13.66
N ARG A 399 13.47 20.69 14.80
CA ARG A 399 12.86 20.46 16.11
C ARG A 399 11.43 20.97 16.18
N ILE A 400 11.14 22.14 15.58
CA ILE A 400 9.77 22.67 15.49
C ILE A 400 8.86 21.80 14.60
N VAL A 401 9.35 21.32 13.47
CA VAL A 401 8.57 20.38 12.62
C VAL A 401 8.24 19.11 13.40
N ILE A 402 9.19 18.59 14.20
CA ILE A 402 8.95 17.46 15.10
C ILE A 402 7.89 17.83 16.16
N ALA A 403 7.98 19.00 16.79
CA ALA A 403 6.99 19.47 17.78
C ALA A 403 5.59 19.57 17.17
N ILE A 404 5.46 20.09 15.95
CA ILE A 404 4.18 20.15 15.22
C ILE A 404 3.64 18.73 14.96
N ALA A 405 4.48 17.81 14.50
CA ALA A 405 4.08 16.43 14.23
C ALA A 405 3.59 15.70 15.52
N LEU A 406 4.22 15.98 16.65
CA LEU A 406 3.90 15.39 17.96
C LEU A 406 2.74 16.09 18.70
N SER A 407 2.32 17.26 18.24
CA SER A 407 1.33 18.10 18.94
C SER A 407 -0.02 17.41 19.21
N CYS A 408 -0.36 16.41 18.41
CA CYS A 408 -1.57 15.60 18.58
C CYS A 408 -1.32 14.20 19.14
N GLN A 409 -0.11 13.90 19.62
CA GLN A 409 0.28 12.60 20.18
C GLN A 409 -0.07 11.41 19.26
N PRO A 410 0.48 11.40 18.04
CA PRO A 410 0.17 10.35 17.08
C PRO A 410 0.68 8.98 17.56
N LYS A 411 0.05 7.89 17.11
CA LYS A 411 0.54 6.53 17.36
C LYS A 411 1.69 6.14 16.44
N ILE A 412 1.72 6.69 15.22
CA ILE A 412 2.79 6.47 14.25
C ILE A 412 3.39 7.82 13.85
N LEU A 413 4.70 7.96 14.01
CA LEU A 413 5.49 9.07 13.51
C LEU A 413 6.33 8.60 12.33
N ILE A 414 6.02 9.08 11.14
CA ILE A 414 6.82 8.86 9.93
C ILE A 414 7.89 9.93 9.86
N CYS A 415 9.15 9.54 9.78
CA CYS A 415 10.30 10.43 9.61
C CYS A 415 10.89 10.21 8.21
N ASP A 416 10.51 11.04 7.23
CA ASP A 416 11.00 10.94 5.85
C ASP A 416 12.30 11.74 5.71
N GLU A 417 13.44 11.05 5.79
CA GLU A 417 14.80 11.61 5.72
C GLU A 417 15.01 12.85 6.61
N PRO A 418 14.66 12.81 7.91
CA PRO A 418 14.55 14.00 8.74
C PRO A 418 15.89 14.70 9.05
N THR A 419 17.02 14.13 8.63
CA THR A 419 18.36 14.60 8.95
C THR A 419 19.23 14.93 7.72
N THR A 420 18.74 14.71 6.50
CA THR A 420 19.54 14.82 5.26
C THR A 420 20.11 16.23 5.01
N ALA A 421 19.42 17.28 5.48
CA ALA A 421 19.84 18.67 5.31
C ALA A 421 20.61 19.23 6.53
N LEU A 422 21.03 18.39 7.47
CA LEU A 422 21.66 18.78 8.72
C LEU A 422 23.13 18.33 8.81
N ASP A 423 23.94 19.08 9.54
CA ASP A 423 25.30 18.64 9.86
C ASP A 423 25.29 17.43 10.82
N VAL A 424 26.38 16.67 10.84
CA VAL A 424 26.49 15.38 11.57
C VAL A 424 26.20 15.56 13.08
N THR A 425 26.61 16.70 13.66
CA THR A 425 26.40 16.95 15.09
C THR A 425 24.90 17.17 15.40
N ILE A 426 24.25 17.98 14.60
CA ILE A 426 22.80 18.24 14.73
C ILE A 426 22.00 16.96 14.38
N GLN A 427 22.44 16.19 13.39
CA GLN A 427 21.84 14.91 13.06
C GLN A 427 21.80 13.98 14.29
N ALA A 428 22.94 13.77 14.96
CA ALA A 428 23.01 12.95 16.16
C ALA A 428 22.07 13.45 17.28
N GLN A 429 21.98 14.79 17.47
CA GLN A 429 21.08 15.39 18.44
C GLN A 429 19.58 15.14 18.09
N ILE A 430 19.20 15.23 16.81
CA ILE A 430 17.82 14.98 16.37
C ILE A 430 17.45 13.50 16.54
N LEU A 431 18.36 12.58 16.22
CA LEU A 431 18.14 11.13 16.39
C LEU A 431 17.95 10.78 17.87
N LYS A 432 18.81 11.33 18.74
CA LYS A 432 18.66 11.16 20.19
C LYS A 432 17.33 11.72 20.69
N LEU A 433 16.96 12.93 20.26
CA LEU A 433 15.68 13.55 20.59
C LEU A 433 14.51 12.66 20.21
N LEU A 434 14.46 12.13 18.98
CA LEU A 434 13.39 11.23 18.53
C LEU A 434 13.30 9.96 19.39
N LYS A 435 14.45 9.38 19.76
CA LYS A 435 14.50 8.18 20.62
C LYS A 435 14.04 8.48 22.06
N ASP A 436 14.41 9.61 22.60
CA ASP A 436 14.01 10.05 23.96
C ASP A 436 12.48 10.33 23.98
N LEU A 437 11.96 11.05 22.97
CA LEU A 437 10.54 11.31 22.83
C LEU A 437 9.73 10.04 22.57
N GLN A 438 10.26 9.07 21.81
CA GLN A 438 9.62 7.76 21.61
C GLN A 438 9.40 7.05 22.94
N LYS A 439 10.41 7.03 23.81
CA LYS A 439 10.31 6.40 25.13
C LYS A 439 9.33 7.14 26.06
N GLU A 440 9.27 8.47 25.96
CA GLU A 440 8.37 9.28 26.79
C GLU A 440 6.90 9.13 26.37
N PHE A 441 6.63 9.13 25.06
CA PHE A 441 5.26 9.14 24.53
C PHE A 441 4.78 7.78 24.01
N ASN A 442 5.60 6.76 23.97
CA ASN A 442 5.29 5.40 23.52
C ASN A 442 4.71 5.35 22.09
N TYR A 443 5.24 6.13 21.14
CA TYR A 443 4.81 6.05 19.75
C TYR A 443 5.72 5.16 18.90
N THR A 444 5.17 4.65 17.80
CA THR A 444 5.90 3.88 16.80
C THR A 444 6.57 4.82 15.80
N ILE A 445 7.85 4.59 15.48
CA ILE A 445 8.58 5.36 14.48
C ILE A 445 8.72 4.53 13.19
N VAL A 446 8.36 5.13 12.05
CA VAL A 446 8.71 4.64 10.71
C VAL A 446 9.75 5.60 10.13
N PHE A 447 10.99 5.16 10.10
CA PHE A 447 12.12 5.98 9.69
C PHE A 447 12.53 5.66 8.25
N ILE A 448 12.53 6.65 7.36
CA ILE A 448 13.02 6.50 5.99
C ILE A 448 14.38 7.16 5.91
N THR A 449 15.37 6.40 5.44
CA THR A 449 16.73 6.92 5.20
C THR A 449 17.47 6.06 4.18
N HIS A 450 18.50 6.63 3.58
CA HIS A 450 19.51 5.91 2.81
C HIS A 450 20.81 5.72 3.62
N ASP A 451 20.90 6.31 4.82
CA ASP A 451 22.07 6.21 5.70
C ASP A 451 21.91 5.06 6.69
N LEU A 452 22.60 3.95 6.42
CA LEU A 452 22.60 2.77 7.27
C LEU A 452 23.26 3.00 8.64
N GLY A 453 24.16 3.97 8.76
CA GLY A 453 24.74 4.36 10.05
C GLY A 453 23.71 4.98 11.00
N VAL A 454 22.76 5.72 10.44
CA VAL A 454 21.60 6.24 11.19
C VAL A 454 20.72 5.11 11.67
N VAL A 455 20.46 4.14 10.78
CA VAL A 455 19.57 2.99 11.07
C VAL A 455 20.10 2.18 12.25
N ALA A 456 21.39 1.89 12.29
CA ALA A 456 22.02 1.13 13.36
C ALA A 456 21.79 1.74 14.76
N ASN A 457 21.61 3.08 14.83
CA ASN A 457 21.44 3.80 16.08
C ASN A 457 19.98 3.97 16.53
N ILE A 458 19.00 3.94 15.60
CA ILE A 458 17.62 4.30 15.94
C ILE A 458 16.63 3.14 15.79
N ALA A 459 16.89 2.22 14.89
CA ALA A 459 15.90 1.21 14.52
C ALA A 459 16.00 -0.07 15.35
N ASP A 460 14.86 -0.71 15.61
CA ASP A 460 14.75 -2.07 16.14
C ASP A 460 14.72 -3.09 14.99
N ARG A 461 14.04 -2.71 13.87
CA ARG A 461 13.90 -3.53 12.66
C ARG A 461 14.22 -2.74 11.41
N VAL A 462 14.62 -3.44 10.38
CA VAL A 462 14.95 -2.87 9.06
C VAL A 462 14.19 -3.60 7.97
N ALA A 463 13.59 -2.83 7.05
CA ALA A 463 13.03 -3.30 5.80
C ALA A 463 13.82 -2.68 4.64
N VAL A 464 14.49 -3.52 3.86
CA VAL A 464 15.26 -3.10 2.69
C VAL A 464 14.36 -3.09 1.47
N LEU A 465 14.19 -1.91 0.86
CA LEU A 465 13.30 -1.71 -0.28
C LEU A 465 14.10 -1.50 -1.57
N TYR A 466 13.81 -2.29 -2.60
CA TYR A 466 14.38 -2.17 -3.93
C TYR A 466 13.30 -2.27 -5.01
N ALA A 467 13.32 -1.34 -5.97
CA ALA A 467 12.39 -1.31 -7.10
C ALA A 467 10.91 -1.56 -6.72
N GLY A 468 10.45 -0.95 -5.61
CA GLY A 468 9.07 -1.05 -5.12
C GLY A 468 8.74 -2.33 -4.36
N GLN A 469 9.73 -3.15 -3.96
CA GLN A 469 9.53 -4.38 -3.20
C GLN A 469 10.43 -4.42 -1.96
N ILE A 470 9.96 -5.06 -0.89
CA ILE A 470 10.82 -5.43 0.24
C ILE A 470 11.60 -6.66 -0.17
N VAL A 471 12.93 -6.53 -0.20
CA VAL A 471 13.85 -7.61 -0.57
C VAL A 471 14.44 -8.30 0.65
N GLU A 472 14.51 -7.62 1.78
CA GLU A 472 14.97 -8.20 3.05
C GLU A 472 14.32 -7.46 4.22
N VAL A 473 13.92 -8.16 5.27
CA VAL A 473 13.38 -7.60 6.51
C VAL A 473 13.80 -8.44 7.71
N GLY A 474 14.19 -7.79 8.79
CA GLY A 474 14.60 -8.45 10.03
C GLY A 474 14.87 -7.45 11.14
N THR A 475 15.39 -7.92 12.27
CA THR A 475 15.96 -7.03 13.29
C THR A 475 17.21 -6.34 12.71
N VAL A 476 17.60 -5.21 13.29
CA VAL A 476 18.83 -4.51 12.88
C VAL A 476 20.03 -5.47 12.93
N GLU A 477 20.15 -6.24 14.02
CA GLU A 477 21.22 -7.20 14.19
C GLU A 477 21.25 -8.26 13.09
N GLU A 478 20.09 -8.84 12.72
CA GLU A 478 19.98 -9.85 11.68
C GLU A 478 20.39 -9.31 10.31
N VAL A 479 19.82 -8.16 9.91
CA VAL A 479 20.07 -7.58 8.60
C VAL A 479 21.50 -7.03 8.47
N PHE A 480 22.06 -6.49 9.56
CA PHE A 480 23.41 -5.91 9.54
C PHE A 480 24.52 -6.96 9.72
N TYR A 481 24.32 -7.97 10.58
CA TYR A 481 25.36 -8.94 10.88
C TYR A 481 25.29 -10.20 10.03
N ASP A 482 24.08 -10.55 9.54
CA ASP A 482 23.88 -11.72 8.69
C ASP A 482 22.97 -11.41 7.48
N PRO A 483 23.29 -10.37 6.68
CA PRO A 483 22.50 -10.02 5.50
C PRO A 483 22.41 -11.19 4.52
N ARG A 484 21.26 -11.38 3.90
CA ARG A 484 20.98 -12.53 3.01
C ARG A 484 20.75 -12.14 1.56
N HIS A 485 20.24 -10.95 1.30
CA HIS A 485 19.99 -10.50 -0.06
C HIS A 485 21.22 -9.83 -0.68
N PRO A 486 21.60 -10.14 -1.94
CA PRO A 486 22.75 -9.54 -2.60
C PRO A 486 22.70 -7.99 -2.68
N TYR A 487 21.52 -7.41 -2.78
CA TYR A 487 21.37 -5.95 -2.71
C TYR A 487 21.74 -5.38 -1.34
N THR A 488 21.36 -6.06 -0.26
CA THR A 488 21.77 -5.68 1.11
C THR A 488 23.28 -5.79 1.29
N TRP A 489 23.90 -6.82 0.71
CA TRP A 489 25.36 -6.96 0.69
C TRP A 489 26.01 -5.76 0.02
N ALA A 490 25.48 -5.36 -1.14
CA ALA A 490 26.00 -4.24 -1.90
C ALA A 490 25.84 -2.91 -1.15
N LEU A 491 24.67 -2.69 -0.50
CA LEU A 491 24.43 -1.50 0.32
C LEU A 491 25.40 -1.42 1.51
N LEU A 492 25.59 -2.51 2.24
CA LEU A 492 26.52 -2.55 3.37
C LEU A 492 27.99 -2.40 2.91
N SER A 493 28.38 -3.04 1.80
CA SER A 493 29.72 -2.90 1.24
C SER A 493 30.03 -1.50 0.74
N SER A 494 29.04 -0.66 0.49
CA SER A 494 29.20 0.74 0.07
C SER A 494 29.41 1.71 1.23
N LEU A 495 29.32 1.26 2.49
CA LEU A 495 29.50 2.09 3.67
C LEU A 495 30.99 2.50 3.83
N PRO A 496 31.30 3.82 3.85
CA PRO A 496 32.67 4.28 4.01
C PRO A 496 33.31 3.82 5.33
N GLN A 497 32.51 3.61 6.37
CA GLN A 497 32.95 3.20 7.71
C GLN A 497 33.46 1.75 7.73
N LEU A 498 33.02 0.93 6.78
CA LEU A 498 33.44 -0.48 6.65
C LEU A 498 34.63 -0.66 5.70
N ALA A 499 35.00 0.37 4.94
CA ALA A 499 36.10 0.32 4.01
C ALA A 499 37.46 0.36 4.74
N GLU A 500 38.38 -0.48 4.34
CA GLU A 500 39.76 -0.39 4.80
C GLU A 500 40.45 0.83 4.18
N ARG A 501 41.42 1.41 4.91
CA ARG A 501 42.21 2.54 4.38
C ARG A 501 42.88 2.12 3.06
N ASN A 502 42.69 2.94 2.02
CA ASN A 502 43.22 2.77 0.66
C ASN A 502 42.52 1.69 -0.20
N THR A 503 41.34 1.21 0.18
CA THR A 503 40.51 0.38 -0.73
C THR A 503 39.51 1.26 -1.47
N THR A 504 39.20 0.90 -2.73
CA THR A 504 38.11 1.51 -3.49
C THR A 504 36.77 1.08 -2.89
N LEU A 505 35.90 2.06 -2.60
CA LEU A 505 34.54 1.76 -2.14
C LEU A 505 33.80 0.91 -3.18
N TYR A 506 33.10 -0.09 -2.69
CA TYR A 506 32.23 -0.89 -3.56
C TYR A 506 31.10 -0.01 -4.10
N SER A 507 30.92 -0.02 -5.40
CA SER A 507 29.84 0.70 -6.08
C SER A 507 28.92 -0.30 -6.76
N ILE A 508 27.62 -0.17 -6.52
CA ILE A 508 26.61 -0.99 -7.19
C ILE A 508 26.57 -0.58 -8.67
N THR A 509 26.99 -1.49 -9.55
CA THR A 509 27.03 -1.23 -11.00
C THR A 509 25.61 -1.19 -11.61
N GLY A 510 25.45 -0.42 -12.69
CA GLY A 510 24.20 -0.31 -13.42
C GLY A 510 23.17 0.62 -12.76
N THR A 511 22.00 0.72 -13.37
CA THR A 511 20.87 1.55 -12.90
C THR A 511 19.72 0.66 -12.44
N PRO A 512 18.91 1.10 -11.48
CA PRO A 512 17.67 0.41 -11.10
C PRO A 512 16.74 0.21 -12.31
N PRO A 513 15.95 -0.86 -12.34
CA PRO A 513 15.05 -1.12 -13.45
C PRO A 513 13.98 -0.03 -13.56
N SER A 514 13.52 0.21 -14.78
CA SER A 514 12.43 1.14 -15.03
C SER A 514 11.11 0.57 -14.54
N LEU A 515 10.46 1.27 -13.61
CA LEU A 515 9.16 0.90 -13.05
C LEU A 515 7.96 1.15 -14.01
N TYR A 516 8.21 1.66 -15.21
CA TYR A 516 7.23 1.76 -16.30
C TYR A 516 7.01 0.44 -17.03
N ASN A 517 7.96 -0.48 -16.93
CA ASN A 517 7.93 -1.77 -17.61
C ASN A 517 7.53 -2.85 -16.60
N SER A 518 6.89 -3.92 -17.08
CA SER A 518 6.74 -5.14 -16.31
C SER A 518 8.12 -5.72 -16.03
N ILE A 519 8.43 -5.95 -14.77
CA ILE A 519 9.68 -6.60 -14.36
C ILE A 519 9.37 -8.10 -14.26
N VAL A 520 10.07 -8.89 -15.06
CA VAL A 520 10.03 -10.36 -15.01
C VAL A 520 11.22 -10.83 -14.18
N GLY A 521 10.97 -11.79 -13.30
CA GLY A 521 12.01 -12.29 -12.40
C GLY A 521 12.40 -11.33 -11.28
N ASP A 522 13.58 -11.51 -10.71
CA ASP A 522 14.13 -10.65 -9.67
C ASP A 522 14.50 -9.27 -10.23
N ALA A 523 13.97 -8.23 -9.62
CA ALA A 523 14.27 -6.84 -10.00
C ALA A 523 15.77 -6.50 -9.88
N PHE A 524 16.51 -7.16 -9.01
CA PHE A 524 17.94 -6.94 -8.81
C PHE A 524 18.79 -7.79 -9.77
N ALA A 525 18.26 -8.80 -10.45
CA ALA A 525 19.00 -9.71 -11.32
C ALA A 525 20.00 -9.02 -12.28
N PRO A 526 19.66 -7.90 -12.98
CA PRO A 526 20.60 -7.24 -13.88
C PRO A 526 21.83 -6.61 -13.19
N ARG A 527 21.77 -6.41 -11.87
CA ARG A 527 22.81 -5.79 -11.04
C ARG A 527 23.43 -6.77 -10.05
N ASN A 528 22.91 -8.01 -10.02
CA ASN A 528 23.33 -9.05 -9.09
C ASN A 528 24.50 -9.84 -9.68
N PRO A 529 25.73 -9.75 -9.12
CA PRO A 529 26.87 -10.53 -9.60
C PRO A 529 26.70 -12.04 -9.37
N TYR A 530 25.76 -12.43 -8.51
CA TYR A 530 25.44 -13.83 -8.20
C TYR A 530 24.14 -14.30 -8.89
N CYS A 531 23.70 -13.58 -9.93
CA CYS A 531 22.48 -13.87 -10.66
C CYS A 531 22.48 -15.28 -11.24
N MET A 532 21.45 -16.04 -10.94
CA MET A 532 21.17 -17.35 -11.54
C MET A 532 20.16 -17.20 -12.68
N LYS A 533 20.06 -18.21 -13.54
CA LYS A 533 19.08 -18.18 -14.64
C LYS A 533 17.64 -18.01 -14.15
N ILE A 534 17.30 -18.60 -13.02
CA ILE A 534 15.95 -18.49 -12.44
C ILE A 534 15.61 -17.06 -12.04
N ASP A 535 16.59 -16.27 -11.55
CA ASP A 535 16.38 -14.85 -11.20
C ASP A 535 15.87 -14.02 -12.40
N THR A 536 16.17 -14.45 -13.63
CA THR A 536 15.70 -13.77 -14.84
C THR A 536 14.33 -14.23 -15.33
N LEU A 537 13.80 -15.34 -14.81
CA LEU A 537 12.58 -15.99 -15.26
C LEU A 537 11.43 -15.83 -14.27
N GLU A 538 11.73 -15.99 -12.97
CA GLU A 538 10.75 -16.02 -11.91
C GLU A 538 11.18 -15.15 -10.73
N GLU A 539 10.23 -14.43 -10.17
CA GLU A 539 10.43 -13.62 -8.97
C GLU A 539 10.65 -14.53 -7.76
N PRO A 540 11.72 -14.33 -6.95
CA PRO A 540 11.95 -15.15 -5.78
C PRO A 540 10.84 -14.93 -4.74
N PRO A 541 10.37 -15.98 -4.05
CA PRO A 541 9.50 -15.83 -2.90
C PRO A 541 10.27 -15.24 -1.72
N MET A 542 9.55 -14.77 -0.69
CA MET A 542 10.14 -14.36 0.56
C MET A 542 10.50 -15.59 1.38
N PHE A 543 11.80 -15.93 1.47
CA PHE A 543 12.28 -17.05 2.26
C PHE A 543 12.45 -16.66 3.73
N LYS A 544 12.00 -17.53 4.63
CA LYS A 544 12.21 -17.39 6.07
C LYS A 544 13.63 -17.83 6.44
N VAL A 545 14.40 -16.95 7.08
CA VAL A 545 15.75 -17.23 7.59
C VAL A 545 15.69 -17.55 9.08
N THR A 546 15.00 -16.68 9.86
CA THR A 546 14.68 -16.87 11.28
C THR A 546 13.19 -16.54 11.49
N ASP A 547 12.72 -16.51 12.72
CA ASP A 547 11.33 -16.12 13.01
C ASP A 547 11.06 -14.63 12.71
N THR A 548 12.09 -13.81 12.63
CA THR A 548 12.02 -12.37 12.40
C THR A 548 12.72 -11.93 11.11
N HIS A 549 13.58 -12.77 10.53
CA HIS A 549 14.39 -12.45 9.35
C HIS A 549 13.88 -13.17 8.10
N TYR A 550 13.58 -12.40 7.07
CA TYR A 550 13.11 -12.89 5.79
C TYR A 550 13.88 -12.19 4.66
N ALA A 551 14.19 -12.92 3.58
CA ALA A 551 14.85 -12.37 2.41
C ALA A 551 14.29 -12.96 1.10
N LYS A 552 14.21 -12.13 0.08
CA LYS A 552 13.61 -12.41 -1.22
C LYS A 552 14.68 -12.69 -2.25
N THR A 553 15.31 -13.85 -2.17
CA THR A 553 16.39 -14.26 -3.08
C THR A 553 16.42 -15.76 -3.30
N TRP A 554 16.59 -16.20 -4.54
CA TRP A 554 16.77 -17.61 -4.89
C TRP A 554 18.03 -18.26 -4.30
N LEU A 555 19.00 -17.47 -3.83
CA LEU A 555 20.20 -17.98 -3.13
C LEU A 555 19.87 -18.71 -1.82
N LEU A 556 18.67 -18.53 -1.29
CA LEU A 556 18.19 -19.25 -0.10
C LEU A 556 17.42 -20.53 -0.42
N HIS A 557 17.21 -20.84 -1.69
CA HIS A 557 16.59 -22.10 -2.10
C HIS A 557 17.52 -23.29 -1.73
N PRO A 558 16.98 -24.43 -1.25
CA PRO A 558 17.82 -25.58 -0.86
C PRO A 558 18.76 -26.08 -1.95
N ASP A 559 18.37 -26.01 -3.23
CA ASP A 559 19.15 -26.42 -4.38
C ASP A 559 20.07 -25.33 -4.95
N ALA A 560 20.11 -24.15 -4.33
CA ALA A 560 20.94 -23.05 -4.78
C ALA A 560 22.45 -23.37 -4.56
N PRO A 561 23.33 -22.90 -5.45
CA PRO A 561 24.76 -23.02 -5.24
C PRO A 561 25.18 -22.22 -4.00
N LYS A 562 26.10 -22.77 -3.21
CA LYS A 562 26.69 -22.03 -2.09
C LYS A 562 27.56 -20.89 -2.64
N VAL A 563 27.24 -19.69 -2.28
CA VAL A 563 27.94 -18.47 -2.69
C VAL A 563 28.64 -17.87 -1.48
N GLU A 564 29.90 -17.48 -1.65
CA GLU A 564 30.63 -16.73 -0.63
C GLU A 564 30.20 -15.26 -0.65
N LYS A 565 29.95 -14.70 0.53
CA LYS A 565 29.64 -13.26 0.68
C LYS A 565 30.84 -12.42 0.23
N PRO A 566 30.63 -11.21 -0.32
CA PRO A 566 31.72 -10.30 -0.69
C PRO A 566 32.68 -10.03 0.46
N GLU A 567 33.99 -9.88 0.15
CA GLU A 567 35.04 -9.61 1.16
C GLU A 567 34.72 -8.40 2.05
N GLY A 568 34.05 -7.38 1.49
CA GLY A 568 33.64 -6.17 2.22
C GLY A 568 32.72 -6.45 3.42
N ILE A 569 31.90 -7.53 3.34
CA ILE A 569 30.98 -7.94 4.39
C ILE A 569 31.37 -9.24 5.10
N GLN A 570 32.52 -9.83 4.77
CA GLN A 570 33.10 -10.89 5.58
C GLN A 570 33.48 -10.31 6.95
N ASN A 571 33.14 -11.01 8.04
CA ASN A 571 33.31 -10.56 9.42
C ASN A 571 32.64 -9.19 9.71
N ILE A 572 31.52 -8.94 9.05
CA ILE A 572 30.82 -7.65 9.11
C ILE A 572 30.45 -7.26 10.55
N HIS A 573 30.13 -8.23 11.42
CA HIS A 573 29.85 -8.00 12.83
C HIS A 573 31.02 -7.28 13.53
N GLU A 574 32.25 -7.79 13.41
CA GLU A 574 33.44 -7.18 14.02
C GLU A 574 33.72 -5.79 13.45
N LYS A 575 33.53 -5.63 12.12
CA LYS A 575 33.71 -4.34 11.44
C LYS A 575 32.70 -3.30 11.90
N LEU A 576 31.41 -3.68 12.06
CA LEU A 576 30.33 -2.79 12.51
C LEU A 576 30.49 -2.41 14.00
N VAL A 577 30.79 -3.37 14.86
CA VAL A 577 31.10 -3.11 16.28
C VAL A 577 32.24 -2.10 16.41
N LYS A 578 33.30 -2.26 15.62
CA LYS A 578 34.43 -1.33 15.62
C LYS A 578 34.10 0.05 15.02
N ALA A 579 33.25 0.09 13.99
CA ALA A 579 32.89 1.34 13.28
C ALA A 579 31.87 2.19 14.03
N PHE A 580 30.90 1.56 14.70
CA PHE A 580 29.80 2.25 15.35
C PHE A 580 29.84 2.23 16.88
N ASN A 581 30.86 1.58 17.49
CA ASN A 581 31.01 1.42 18.96
C ASN A 581 29.76 0.78 19.62
N ILE A 582 29.13 -0.20 18.95
CA ILE A 582 27.93 -0.92 19.41
C ILE A 582 28.35 -2.17 20.18
#